data_01932cd10ae366bb007f1b055f85bfba
#
_entry.id   01932cd10ae366bb007f1b055f85bfba
#
_cell.length_a   1.000
_cell.length_b   1.000
_cell.length_c   1.000
_cell.angle_alpha   90.00
_cell.angle_beta   90.00
_cell.angle_gamma   90.00
#
_symmetry.space_group_name_H-M   'P 1'
#
loop_
_entity.id
_entity.type
_entity.pdbx_description
1 polymer ?
#
loop_
_entity_poly.entity_id
_entity_poly.type
_entity_poly.pdbx_seq_one_letter_code
_entity_poly.pdbx_strand_id
1 'polypeptide(L)'
;GVRRVVVGTIDPFAKVKGRGIDKLRDAGIDVTVGVLEKECQWLNRRFFVYNLKHRPYIMLKWCQTENGFLDDGFKPCRLSSPFTTMLVHKLRAETDAILVGRVTEERDKPLLNVREWSGRNPMKIVVDSSRPCFEDMDFSRPVLPQLMNELYNRQVQSLLVEGGAKTLQSFIDAGLWDEIRIETAPVKVAEGSKAPALPAEALVLYSACYDGRRIVQYVPDGQTLK
;
A
#
# COMPACT_ATOMS: atom_id res chain seq x y z
N GLY A 1 10.20 33.67 -23.35
CA GLY A 1 9.66 32.31 -23.39
C GLY A 1 10.63 31.33 -22.77
N VAL A 2 10.16 30.13 -22.45
CA VAL A 2 10.99 29.02 -21.94
C VAL A 2 11.95 28.59 -23.06
N ARG A 3 13.24 28.46 -22.75
CA ARG A 3 14.28 28.02 -23.71
C ARG A 3 14.74 26.58 -23.45
N ARG A 4 14.63 26.12 -22.20
CA ARG A 4 15.05 24.80 -21.79
C ARG A 4 14.07 24.20 -20.78
N VAL A 5 13.80 22.89 -20.92
CA VAL A 5 12.96 22.09 -20.01
C VAL A 5 13.75 20.85 -19.59
N VAL A 6 13.72 20.54 -18.30
CA VAL A 6 14.29 19.31 -17.73
C VAL A 6 13.16 18.44 -17.22
N VAL A 7 13.11 17.19 -17.70
CA VAL A 7 12.06 16.20 -17.37
C VAL A 7 12.71 15.04 -16.63
N GLY A 8 12.19 14.72 -15.44
CA GLY A 8 12.70 13.60 -14.64
C GLY A 8 12.40 12.25 -15.25
N THR A 9 11.16 12.01 -15.65
CA THR A 9 10.74 10.73 -16.25
C THR A 9 9.62 10.92 -17.26
N ILE A 10 9.48 9.97 -18.18
CA ILE A 10 8.39 9.96 -19.17
C ILE A 10 7.12 9.47 -18.49
N ASP A 11 5.99 10.12 -18.77
CA ASP A 11 4.67 9.69 -18.31
C ASP A 11 4.33 8.30 -18.89
N PRO A 12 4.05 7.27 -18.06
CA PRO A 12 3.72 5.93 -18.53
C PRO A 12 2.33 5.83 -19.15
N PHE A 13 1.45 6.82 -18.94
CA PHE A 13 0.09 6.79 -19.44
C PHE A 13 0.06 6.83 -20.97
N ALA A 14 -0.51 5.80 -21.60
CA ALA A 14 -0.47 5.57 -23.05
C ALA A 14 -0.94 6.78 -23.89
N LYS A 15 -1.89 7.56 -23.38
CA LYS A 15 -2.40 8.77 -24.07
C LYS A 15 -1.43 9.96 -24.02
N VAL A 16 -0.48 9.97 -23.11
CA VAL A 16 0.53 11.05 -22.95
C VAL A 16 1.88 10.62 -23.50
N LYS A 17 2.42 9.51 -23.06
CA LYS A 17 3.64 8.79 -23.46
C LYS A 17 4.63 9.62 -24.31
N GLY A 18 5.21 10.66 -23.70
CA GLY A 18 6.22 11.49 -24.36
C GLY A 18 5.71 12.57 -25.32
N ARG A 19 4.43 12.58 -25.73
CA ARG A 19 3.89 13.58 -26.68
C ARG A 19 4.07 15.03 -26.25
N GLY A 20 4.11 15.30 -24.94
CA GLY A 20 4.41 16.63 -24.40
C GLY A 20 5.86 17.03 -24.66
N ILE A 21 6.78 16.08 -24.56
CA ILE A 21 8.22 16.26 -24.85
C ILE A 21 8.42 16.58 -26.33
N ASP A 22 7.77 15.82 -27.21
CA ASP A 22 7.86 16.03 -28.66
C ASP A 22 7.34 17.42 -29.04
N LYS A 23 6.17 17.82 -28.52
CA LYS A 23 5.64 19.17 -28.73
C LYS A 23 6.59 20.31 -28.29
N LEU A 24 7.30 20.12 -27.19
CA LEU A 24 8.29 21.08 -26.71
C LEU A 24 9.49 21.16 -27.66
N ARG A 25 9.99 20.02 -28.12
CA ARG A 25 11.09 19.95 -29.10
C ARG A 25 10.71 20.57 -30.46
N ASP A 26 9.51 20.27 -30.94
CA ASP A 26 8.97 20.82 -32.17
C ASP A 26 8.83 22.34 -32.09
N ALA A 27 8.60 22.88 -30.90
CA ALA A 27 8.57 24.32 -30.64
C ALA A 27 9.98 24.95 -30.47
N GLY A 28 11.06 24.22 -30.74
CA GLY A 28 12.44 24.69 -30.63
C GLY A 28 12.96 24.81 -29.18
N ILE A 29 12.32 24.14 -28.21
CA ILE A 29 12.75 24.15 -26.83
C ILE A 29 13.74 22.99 -26.60
N ASP A 30 14.88 23.29 -25.94
CA ASP A 30 15.84 22.27 -25.51
C ASP A 30 15.22 21.42 -24.39
N VAL A 31 15.09 20.07 -24.59
CA VAL A 31 14.48 19.18 -23.64
C VAL A 31 15.43 18.04 -23.26
N THR A 32 15.87 18.07 -22.01
CA THR A 32 16.63 17.00 -21.37
C THR A 32 15.68 16.08 -20.60
N VAL A 33 15.75 14.76 -20.82
CA VAL A 33 14.88 13.75 -20.17
C VAL A 33 15.72 12.78 -19.34
N GLY A 34 15.15 12.25 -18.26
CA GLY A 34 15.77 11.20 -17.43
C GLY A 34 16.64 11.74 -16.30
N VAL A 35 16.51 13.02 -15.94
CA VAL A 35 17.24 13.59 -14.79
C VAL A 35 16.59 13.15 -13.49
N LEU A 36 17.35 12.44 -12.63
CA LEU A 36 16.85 11.80 -11.41
C LEU A 36 15.65 10.89 -11.70
N GLU A 37 15.76 10.10 -12.75
CA GLU A 37 14.62 9.30 -13.26
C GLU A 37 14.09 8.33 -12.22
N LYS A 38 14.97 7.63 -11.49
CA LYS A 38 14.57 6.67 -10.45
C LYS A 38 13.81 7.37 -9.31
N GLU A 39 14.30 8.51 -8.85
CA GLU A 39 13.68 9.30 -7.78
C GLU A 39 12.32 9.86 -8.23
N CYS A 40 12.22 10.31 -9.47
CA CYS A 40 10.96 10.78 -10.05
C CYS A 40 9.94 9.63 -10.20
N GLN A 41 10.37 8.44 -10.62
CA GLN A 41 9.51 7.26 -10.68
C GLN A 41 9.08 6.83 -9.28
N TRP A 42 9.98 6.85 -8.30
CA TRP A 42 9.66 6.54 -6.90
C TRP A 42 8.64 7.52 -6.32
N LEU A 43 8.83 8.81 -6.54
CA LEU A 43 7.87 9.84 -6.10
C LEU A 43 6.47 9.58 -6.66
N ASN A 44 6.40 9.12 -7.91
CA ASN A 44 5.15 8.85 -8.64
C ASN A 44 4.79 7.36 -8.67
N ARG A 45 5.36 6.50 -7.81
CA ARG A 45 5.26 5.03 -7.87
C ARG A 45 3.83 4.50 -7.95
N ARG A 46 2.87 5.14 -7.25
CA ARG A 46 1.45 4.75 -7.28
C ARG A 46 0.87 4.91 -8.68
N PHE A 47 1.13 6.05 -9.31
CA PHE A 47 0.71 6.34 -10.67
C PHE A 47 1.38 5.40 -11.69
N PHE A 48 2.67 5.10 -11.53
CA PHE A 48 3.39 4.16 -12.39
C PHE A 48 2.84 2.74 -12.27
N VAL A 49 2.66 2.22 -11.07
CA VAL A 49 2.09 0.88 -10.86
C VAL A 49 0.70 0.80 -11.46
N TYR A 50 -0.16 1.78 -11.19
CA TYR A 50 -1.53 1.81 -11.71
C TYR A 50 -1.57 1.75 -13.25
N ASN A 51 -0.76 2.54 -13.93
CA ASN A 51 -0.76 2.61 -15.40
C ASN A 51 -0.01 1.46 -16.07
N LEU A 52 1.01 0.89 -15.45
CA LEU A 52 1.84 -0.17 -16.04
C LEU A 52 1.37 -1.57 -15.65
N LYS A 53 0.89 -1.77 -14.41
CA LYS A 53 0.45 -3.07 -13.91
C LYS A 53 -1.07 -3.25 -13.93
N HIS A 54 -1.83 -2.20 -14.30
CA HIS A 54 -3.31 -2.19 -14.35
C HIS A 54 -3.94 -2.66 -13.03
N ARG A 55 -3.39 -2.20 -11.91
CA ARG A 55 -3.87 -2.44 -10.56
C ARG A 55 -3.46 -1.30 -9.63
N PRO A 56 -4.08 -1.16 -8.44
CA PRO A 56 -3.59 -0.22 -7.44
C PRO A 56 -2.17 -0.56 -6.96
N TYR A 57 -1.47 0.45 -6.47
CA TYR A 57 -0.28 0.28 -5.62
C TYR A 57 -0.71 -0.29 -4.28
N ILE A 58 -0.14 -1.42 -3.88
CA ILE A 58 -0.61 -2.17 -2.72
C ILE A 58 0.40 -2.03 -1.58
N MET A 59 -0.08 -1.49 -0.46
CA MET A 59 0.66 -1.44 0.80
C MET A 59 0.02 -2.40 1.80
N LEU A 60 0.79 -3.37 2.27
CA LEU A 60 0.40 -4.25 3.37
C LEU A 60 0.88 -3.64 4.68
N LYS A 61 0.03 -3.55 5.70
CA LYS A 61 0.39 -2.97 6.99
C LYS A 61 -0.17 -3.79 8.13
N TRP A 62 0.70 -4.09 9.11
CA TRP A 62 0.26 -4.67 10.38
C TRP A 62 1.09 -4.16 11.56
N CYS A 63 0.55 -4.36 12.76
CA CYS A 63 1.28 -4.19 14.00
C CYS A 63 1.42 -5.55 14.67
N GLN A 64 2.58 -5.83 15.24
CA GLN A 64 2.87 -7.09 15.90
C GLN A 64 3.62 -6.88 17.22
N THR A 65 3.56 -7.89 18.08
CA THR A 65 4.40 -7.99 19.28
C THR A 65 5.86 -8.28 18.90
N GLU A 66 6.78 -8.14 19.85
CA GLU A 66 8.20 -8.46 19.64
C GLU A 66 8.44 -9.92 19.21
N ASN A 67 7.58 -10.83 19.67
CA ASN A 67 7.62 -12.25 19.30
C ASN A 67 6.65 -12.65 18.20
N GLY A 68 6.15 -11.67 17.38
CA GLY A 68 5.50 -11.91 16.09
C GLY A 68 4.02 -12.30 16.15
N PHE A 69 3.27 -11.80 17.12
CA PHE A 69 1.82 -11.99 17.19
C PHE A 69 1.07 -10.68 16.91
N LEU A 70 -0.11 -10.78 16.30
CA LEU A 70 -0.97 -9.64 15.96
C LEU A 70 -1.92 -9.25 17.10
N ASP A 71 -2.11 -10.14 18.06
CA ASP A 71 -3.06 -10.01 19.18
C ASP A 71 -2.51 -10.73 20.43
N ASP A 72 -3.24 -10.71 21.54
CA ASP A 72 -2.92 -11.41 22.78
C ASP A 72 -4.02 -12.42 23.10
N GLY A 73 -3.67 -13.71 23.11
CA GLY A 73 -4.62 -14.78 23.38
C GLY A 73 -5.82 -14.79 22.44
N PHE A 74 -5.61 -14.45 21.15
CA PHE A 74 -6.64 -14.32 20.12
C PHE A 74 -7.67 -13.21 20.39
N LYS A 75 -7.35 -12.25 21.25
CA LYS A 75 -8.17 -11.07 21.54
C LYS A 75 -7.49 -9.81 21.05
N PRO A 76 -8.25 -8.80 20.57
CA PRO A 76 -7.70 -7.52 20.17
C PRO A 76 -6.88 -6.89 21.29
N CYS A 77 -5.66 -6.46 20.99
CA CYS A 77 -4.83 -5.72 21.94
C CYS A 77 -4.26 -4.45 21.27
N ARG A 78 -4.01 -3.44 22.10
CA ARG A 78 -3.46 -2.18 21.59
C ARG A 78 -1.93 -2.25 21.56
N LEU A 79 -1.36 -2.46 20.39
CA LEU A 79 0.09 -2.52 20.17
C LEU A 79 0.69 -1.16 19.81
N SER A 80 -0.02 -0.34 19.05
CA SER A 80 0.41 1.00 18.63
C SER A 80 0.33 2.02 19.76
N SER A 81 1.26 2.99 19.77
CA SER A 81 1.18 4.18 20.62
C SER A 81 0.21 5.22 20.03
N PRO A 82 -0.15 6.29 20.77
CA PRO A 82 -0.92 7.39 20.19
C PRO A 82 -0.23 8.00 18.97
N PHE A 83 1.08 8.20 19.02
CA PHE A 83 1.84 8.77 17.91
C PHE A 83 1.85 7.84 16.68
N THR A 84 2.13 6.55 16.87
CA THR A 84 2.14 5.61 15.74
C THR A 84 0.73 5.36 15.19
N THR A 85 -0.32 5.48 16.01
CA THR A 85 -1.73 5.49 15.55
C THR A 85 -2.00 6.70 14.64
N MET A 86 -1.54 7.89 15.02
CA MET A 86 -1.64 9.09 14.18
C MET A 86 -0.96 8.88 12.81
N LEU A 87 0.22 8.23 12.78
CA LEU A 87 0.91 7.89 11.52
C LEU A 87 0.10 6.92 10.65
N VAL A 88 -0.66 5.99 11.25
CA VAL A 88 -1.60 5.12 10.52
C VAL A 88 -2.74 5.95 9.92
N HIS A 89 -3.29 6.92 10.66
CA HIS A 89 -4.32 7.82 10.13
C HIS A 89 -3.80 8.70 8.98
N LYS A 90 -2.55 9.15 9.05
CA LYS A 90 -1.88 9.82 7.93
C LYS A 90 -1.84 8.90 6.70
N LEU A 91 -1.39 7.65 6.87
CA LEU A 91 -1.31 6.67 5.79
C LEU A 91 -2.68 6.43 5.14
N ARG A 92 -3.75 6.31 5.94
CA ARG A 92 -5.13 6.19 5.46
C ARG A 92 -5.58 7.41 4.66
N ALA A 93 -5.23 8.61 5.12
CA ALA A 93 -5.56 9.86 4.42
C ALA A 93 -4.87 9.98 3.04
N GLU A 94 -3.73 9.31 2.88
CA GLU A 94 -2.92 9.28 1.66
C GLU A 94 -3.27 8.10 0.73
N THR A 95 -4.29 7.29 1.07
CA THR A 95 -4.64 6.07 0.33
C THR A 95 -6.08 6.15 -0.18
N ASP A 96 -6.35 5.65 -1.40
CA ASP A 96 -7.69 5.70 -2.01
C ASP A 96 -8.64 4.66 -1.43
N ALA A 97 -8.14 3.46 -1.12
CA ALA A 97 -8.93 2.37 -0.55
C ALA A 97 -8.21 1.65 0.58
N ILE A 98 -8.99 1.13 1.54
CA ILE A 98 -8.52 0.32 2.66
C ILE A 98 -9.28 -1.00 2.71
N LEU A 99 -8.55 -2.09 2.93
CA LEU A 99 -9.10 -3.44 2.91
C LEU A 99 -8.80 -4.20 4.20
N VAL A 100 -9.82 -4.89 4.69
CA VAL A 100 -9.71 -5.90 5.75
C VAL A 100 -10.46 -7.17 5.36
N GLY A 101 -10.11 -8.29 5.97
CA GLY A 101 -10.87 -9.54 5.86
C GLY A 101 -12.06 -9.58 6.82
N ARG A 102 -13.04 -10.46 6.53
CA ARG A 102 -14.25 -10.67 7.33
C ARG A 102 -13.98 -10.85 8.83
N VAL A 103 -13.03 -11.70 9.19
CA VAL A 103 -12.73 -11.99 10.61
C VAL A 103 -12.29 -10.73 11.37
N THR A 104 -11.48 -9.87 10.75
CA THR A 104 -11.08 -8.59 11.32
C THR A 104 -12.27 -7.64 11.47
N GLU A 105 -13.14 -7.58 10.45
CA GLU A 105 -14.35 -6.76 10.51
C GLU A 105 -15.30 -7.20 11.62
N GLU A 106 -15.55 -8.51 11.78
CA GLU A 106 -16.46 -9.04 12.78
C GLU A 106 -15.92 -8.92 14.22
N ARG A 107 -14.62 -9.22 14.40
CA ARG A 107 -13.98 -9.26 15.71
C ARG A 107 -13.65 -7.86 16.23
N ASP A 108 -13.02 -7.05 15.40
CA ASP A 108 -12.44 -5.78 15.82
C ASP A 108 -13.34 -4.58 15.48
N LYS A 109 -14.30 -4.76 14.54
CA LYS A 109 -15.20 -3.72 14.03
C LYS A 109 -14.49 -2.39 13.77
N PRO A 110 -13.39 -2.40 13.02
CA PRO A 110 -12.53 -1.23 12.89
C PRO A 110 -13.21 -0.15 12.05
N LEU A 111 -13.16 1.08 12.53
CA LEU A 111 -13.72 2.22 11.79
C LEU A 111 -13.00 2.48 10.47
N LEU A 112 -11.72 2.17 10.36
CA LEU A 112 -10.85 2.34 9.19
C LEU A 112 -10.89 3.75 8.59
N ASN A 113 -11.29 4.73 9.37
CA ASN A 113 -11.43 6.13 8.97
C ASN A 113 -10.19 6.95 9.33
N VAL A 114 -10.20 8.20 8.88
CA VAL A 114 -9.22 9.23 9.21
C VAL A 114 -9.84 10.13 10.29
N ARG A 115 -9.34 10.08 11.53
CA ARG A 115 -9.80 10.91 12.66
C ARG A 115 -8.67 11.60 13.41
N GLU A 116 -7.44 11.10 13.32
CA GLU A 116 -6.26 11.66 13.99
C GLU A 116 -5.28 12.31 12.97
N TRP A 117 -5.74 12.55 11.75
CA TRP A 117 -5.04 13.26 10.70
C TRP A 117 -6.02 14.01 9.81
N SER A 118 -5.55 15.05 9.13
CA SER A 118 -6.35 15.78 8.14
C SER A 118 -6.35 15.04 6.80
N GLY A 119 -7.51 14.83 6.21
CA GLY A 119 -7.64 14.18 4.91
C GLY A 119 -8.98 13.48 4.70
N ARG A 120 -9.15 12.86 3.54
CA ARG A 120 -10.35 12.09 3.18
C ARG A 120 -10.27 10.67 3.72
N ASN A 121 -11.42 10.09 4.04
CA ASN A 121 -11.50 8.67 4.34
C ASN A 121 -11.25 7.85 3.07
N PRO A 122 -10.45 6.77 3.14
CA PRO A 122 -10.34 5.81 2.06
C PRO A 122 -11.65 5.04 1.88
N MET A 123 -11.88 4.50 0.68
CA MET A 123 -12.98 3.58 0.41
C MET A 123 -12.78 2.29 1.22
N LYS A 124 -13.70 1.98 2.13
CA LYS A 124 -13.64 0.76 2.96
C LYS A 124 -14.07 -0.46 2.15
N ILE A 125 -13.25 -1.50 2.16
CA ILE A 125 -13.48 -2.78 1.51
C ILE A 125 -13.37 -3.89 2.56
N VAL A 126 -14.37 -4.76 2.62
CA VAL A 126 -14.34 -5.97 3.45
C VAL A 126 -14.42 -7.18 2.53
N VAL A 127 -13.40 -8.02 2.55
CA VAL A 127 -13.43 -9.28 1.79
C VAL A 127 -14.11 -10.35 2.64
N ASP A 128 -15.31 -10.71 2.20
CA ASP A 128 -16.19 -11.68 2.85
C ASP A 128 -16.86 -12.56 1.80
N SER A 129 -16.63 -13.88 1.84
CA SER A 129 -17.22 -14.83 0.90
C SER A 129 -18.74 -14.97 1.02
N SER A 130 -19.32 -14.58 2.16
CA SER A 130 -20.77 -14.59 2.37
C SER A 130 -21.46 -13.31 1.88
N ARG A 131 -20.69 -12.23 1.66
CA ARG A 131 -21.20 -10.93 1.21
C ARG A 131 -20.18 -10.26 0.29
N PRO A 132 -20.36 -10.35 -1.03
CA PRO A 132 -19.47 -9.71 -1.98
C PRO A 132 -19.31 -8.22 -1.71
N CYS A 133 -18.06 -7.73 -1.74
CA CYS A 133 -17.76 -6.30 -1.61
C CYS A 133 -18.07 -5.52 -2.89
N PHE A 134 -18.19 -6.20 -4.02
CA PHE A 134 -18.64 -5.68 -5.31
C PHE A 134 -19.61 -6.68 -5.95
N GLU A 135 -20.60 -6.17 -6.71
CA GLU A 135 -21.72 -6.98 -7.24
C GLU A 135 -21.28 -8.16 -8.13
N ASP A 136 -20.24 -7.97 -8.92
CA ASP A 136 -19.76 -8.96 -9.90
C ASP A 136 -18.69 -9.91 -9.37
N MET A 137 -18.43 -9.95 -8.06
CA MET A 137 -17.41 -10.84 -7.49
C MET A 137 -17.92 -12.27 -7.34
N ASP A 138 -17.20 -13.21 -7.95
CA ASP A 138 -17.46 -14.65 -7.91
C ASP A 138 -16.44 -15.34 -6.97
N PHE A 139 -16.88 -15.73 -5.79
CA PHE A 139 -16.03 -16.42 -4.80
C PHE A 139 -15.75 -17.89 -5.13
N SER A 140 -16.32 -18.45 -6.19
CA SER A 140 -15.90 -19.75 -6.74
C SER A 140 -14.58 -19.67 -7.52
N ARG A 141 -14.13 -18.47 -7.82
CA ARG A 141 -12.88 -18.15 -8.54
C ARG A 141 -11.90 -17.42 -7.63
N PRO A 142 -10.60 -17.33 -7.99
CA PRO A 142 -9.64 -16.54 -7.25
C PRO A 142 -10.11 -15.09 -7.06
N VAL A 143 -10.22 -14.67 -5.81
CA VAL A 143 -10.81 -13.36 -5.43
C VAL A 143 -9.86 -12.20 -5.74
N LEU A 144 -8.56 -12.34 -5.48
CA LEU A 144 -7.61 -11.23 -5.61
C LEU A 144 -7.50 -10.68 -7.04
N PRO A 145 -7.43 -11.50 -8.12
CA PRO A 145 -7.43 -10.98 -9.48
C PRO A 145 -8.69 -10.18 -9.82
N GLN A 146 -9.86 -10.65 -9.40
CA GLN A 146 -11.14 -9.95 -9.61
C GLN A 146 -11.14 -8.61 -8.88
N LEU A 147 -10.70 -8.61 -7.62
CA LEU A 147 -10.58 -7.40 -6.81
C LEU A 147 -9.63 -6.38 -7.45
N MET A 148 -8.46 -6.81 -7.93
CA MET A 148 -7.52 -5.91 -8.59
C MET A 148 -8.10 -5.28 -9.86
N ASN A 149 -8.78 -6.07 -10.68
CA ASN A 149 -9.44 -5.58 -11.89
C ASN A 149 -10.55 -4.58 -11.56
N GLU A 150 -11.39 -4.87 -10.57
CA GLU A 150 -12.47 -3.98 -10.16
C GLU A 150 -11.94 -2.65 -9.61
N LEU A 151 -10.90 -2.68 -8.78
CA LEU A 151 -10.25 -1.48 -8.27
C LEU A 151 -9.59 -0.65 -9.38
N TYR A 152 -8.99 -1.30 -10.37
CA TYR A 152 -8.46 -0.63 -11.54
C TYR A 152 -9.55 0.08 -12.35
N ASN A 153 -10.67 -0.59 -12.61
CA ASN A 153 -11.82 -0.03 -13.34
C ASN A 153 -12.44 1.17 -12.59
N ARG A 154 -12.43 1.15 -11.25
CA ARG A 154 -12.88 2.26 -10.40
C ARG A 154 -11.84 3.37 -10.22
N GLN A 155 -10.72 3.31 -10.93
CA GLN A 155 -9.64 4.30 -10.85
C GLN A 155 -9.02 4.45 -9.46
N VAL A 156 -9.03 3.38 -8.65
CA VAL A 156 -8.34 3.31 -7.37
C VAL A 156 -6.85 3.11 -7.63
N GLN A 157 -6.02 4.10 -7.29
CA GLN A 157 -4.58 4.06 -7.54
C GLN A 157 -3.78 3.46 -6.39
N SER A 158 -4.34 3.43 -5.18
CA SER A 158 -3.66 2.93 -3.99
C SER A 158 -4.58 2.14 -3.07
N LEU A 159 -4.09 1.00 -2.57
CA LEU A 159 -4.79 0.10 -1.66
C LEU A 159 -3.94 -0.15 -0.41
N LEU A 160 -4.50 0.14 0.76
CA LEU A 160 -3.94 -0.23 2.05
C LEU A 160 -4.64 -1.49 2.58
N VAL A 161 -3.89 -2.56 2.82
CA VAL A 161 -4.41 -3.79 3.43
C VAL A 161 -3.98 -3.82 4.90
N GLU A 162 -4.95 -3.69 5.81
CA GLU A 162 -4.66 -3.57 7.26
C GLU A 162 -5.07 -4.80 8.06
N GLY A 163 -5.63 -5.84 7.44
CA GLY A 163 -6.17 -6.76 8.35
C GLY A 163 -6.41 -8.20 8.03
N GLY A 164 -6.24 -8.97 9.13
CA GLY A 164 -6.25 -10.39 9.24
C GLY A 164 -4.98 -11.03 8.69
N ALA A 165 -4.30 -11.85 9.50
CA ALA A 165 -3.08 -12.55 9.08
C ALA A 165 -3.29 -13.31 7.76
N LYS A 166 -4.42 -14.00 7.62
CA LYS A 166 -4.74 -14.77 6.41
C LYS A 166 -4.91 -13.88 5.17
N THR A 167 -5.56 -12.72 5.33
CA THR A 167 -5.74 -11.77 4.22
C THR A 167 -4.39 -11.21 3.79
N LEU A 168 -3.58 -10.74 4.72
CA LEU A 168 -2.23 -10.23 4.43
C LEU A 168 -1.37 -11.31 3.77
N GLN A 169 -1.39 -12.55 4.30
CA GLN A 169 -0.63 -13.67 3.73
C GLN A 169 -1.07 -14.00 2.31
N SER A 170 -2.39 -13.96 2.00
CA SER A 170 -2.87 -14.22 0.64
C SER A 170 -2.38 -13.20 -0.39
N PHE A 171 -2.20 -11.93 -0.01
CA PHE A 171 -1.59 -10.93 -0.86
C PHE A 171 -0.08 -11.20 -1.07
N ILE A 172 0.63 -11.59 0.00
CA ILE A 172 2.04 -11.97 -0.07
C ILE A 172 2.23 -13.17 -0.99
N ASP A 173 1.48 -14.24 -0.78
CA ASP A 173 1.56 -15.48 -1.56
C ASP A 173 1.23 -15.27 -3.04
N ALA A 174 0.38 -14.30 -3.34
CA ALA A 174 0.04 -13.90 -4.72
C ALA A 174 1.04 -12.91 -5.35
N GLY A 175 2.08 -12.47 -4.63
CA GLY A 175 3.00 -11.43 -5.10
C GLY A 175 2.32 -10.06 -5.30
N LEU A 176 1.17 -9.84 -4.68
CA LEU A 176 0.38 -8.62 -4.79
C LEU A 176 0.71 -7.65 -3.65
N TRP A 177 1.93 -7.13 -3.68
CA TRP A 177 2.38 -6.11 -2.77
C TRP A 177 3.49 -5.27 -3.44
N ASP A 178 3.51 -3.97 -3.12
CA ASP A 178 4.53 -3.03 -3.57
C ASP A 178 5.27 -2.42 -2.36
N GLU A 179 4.63 -2.44 -1.18
CA GLU A 179 5.21 -1.98 0.08
C GLU A 179 4.66 -2.80 1.25
N ILE A 180 5.50 -3.14 2.22
CA ILE A 180 5.08 -3.75 3.49
C ILE A 180 5.55 -2.85 4.62
N ARG A 181 4.63 -2.46 5.53
CA ARG A 181 4.93 -1.69 6.72
C ARG A 181 4.60 -2.49 7.97
N ILE A 182 5.62 -2.78 8.76
CA ILE A 182 5.49 -3.53 10.02
C ILE A 182 5.81 -2.60 11.18
N GLU A 183 4.89 -2.48 12.12
CA GLU A 183 5.14 -1.87 13.42
C GLU A 183 5.33 -3.00 14.45
N THR A 184 6.45 -3.00 15.16
CA THR A 184 6.74 -3.96 16.23
C THR A 184 6.70 -3.26 17.57
N ALA A 185 5.76 -3.65 18.42
CA ALA A 185 5.62 -3.17 19.79
C ALA A 185 6.60 -3.90 20.73
N PRO A 186 7.16 -3.23 21.74
CA PRO A 186 8.12 -3.82 22.69
C PRO A 186 7.40 -4.65 23.79
N VAL A 187 6.50 -5.54 23.36
CA VAL A 187 5.74 -6.43 24.22
C VAL A 187 5.80 -7.86 23.68
N LYS A 188 5.75 -8.84 24.58
CA LYS A 188 5.67 -10.26 24.24
C LYS A 188 4.39 -10.84 24.82
N VAL A 189 3.76 -11.75 24.10
CA VAL A 189 2.57 -12.49 24.53
C VAL A 189 2.86 -13.98 24.52
N ALA A 190 2.10 -14.74 25.29
CA ALA A 190 2.29 -16.19 25.38
C ALA A 190 1.79 -16.91 24.11
N GLU A 191 0.65 -16.44 23.57
CA GLU A 191 -0.02 -17.02 22.41
C GLU A 191 -0.83 -15.95 21.67
N GLY A 192 -1.27 -16.24 20.42
CA GLY A 192 -2.10 -15.36 19.62
C GLY A 192 -2.03 -15.70 18.15
N SER A 193 -2.63 -14.85 17.35
CA SER A 193 -2.56 -14.93 15.87
C SER A 193 -1.17 -14.56 15.39
N LYS A 194 -0.46 -15.48 14.76
CA LYS A 194 0.86 -15.21 14.18
C LYS A 194 0.77 -14.17 13.07
N ALA A 195 1.74 -13.27 13.05
CA ALA A 195 1.92 -12.32 11.94
C ALA A 195 2.24 -13.07 10.63
N PRO A 196 1.94 -12.46 9.47
CA PRO A 196 2.33 -13.01 8.18
C PRO A 196 3.84 -13.22 8.06
N ALA A 197 4.24 -14.22 7.29
CA ALA A 197 5.63 -14.42 6.95
C ALA A 197 6.10 -13.33 5.96
N LEU A 198 7.20 -12.65 6.29
CA LEU A 198 7.79 -11.67 5.38
C LEU A 198 8.37 -12.40 4.15
N PRO A 199 8.11 -11.92 2.92
CA PRO A 199 8.71 -12.49 1.71
C PRO A 199 10.25 -12.44 1.75
N ALA A 200 10.91 -13.46 1.22
CA ALA A 200 12.37 -13.53 1.21
C ALA A 200 13.03 -12.40 0.41
N GLU A 201 12.33 -11.90 -0.63
CA GLU A 201 12.75 -10.79 -1.50
C GLU A 201 12.46 -9.40 -0.91
N ALA A 202 11.91 -9.31 0.31
CA ALA A 202 11.60 -8.04 0.94
C ALA A 202 12.87 -7.35 1.45
N LEU A 203 13.20 -6.20 0.85
CA LEU A 203 14.34 -5.37 1.23
C LEU A 203 13.89 -4.21 2.10
N VAL A 204 14.68 -3.90 3.13
CA VAL A 204 14.41 -2.75 4.01
C VAL A 204 14.62 -1.45 3.25
N LEU A 205 13.56 -0.67 3.11
CA LEU A 205 13.58 0.69 2.57
C LEU A 205 13.86 1.71 3.68
N TYR A 206 13.19 1.56 4.82
CA TYR A 206 13.21 2.52 5.91
C TYR A 206 13.00 1.82 7.25
N SER A 207 13.65 2.30 8.30
CA SER A 207 13.45 1.84 9.68
C SER A 207 13.56 3.02 10.64
N ALA A 208 12.60 3.15 11.56
CA ALA A 208 12.62 4.14 12.62
C ALA A 208 11.97 3.60 13.90
N CYS A 209 12.25 4.23 15.02
CA CYS A 209 11.64 3.92 16.30
C CYS A 209 10.89 5.15 16.83
N TYR A 210 9.63 4.96 17.22
CA TYR A 210 8.76 5.98 17.78
C TYR A 210 8.07 5.43 19.02
N ASP A 211 8.20 6.09 20.16
CA ASP A 211 7.62 5.66 21.44
C ASP A 211 7.94 4.20 21.79
N GLY A 212 9.16 3.74 21.51
CA GLY A 212 9.59 2.36 21.71
C GLY A 212 9.04 1.34 20.68
N ARG A 213 8.28 1.77 19.65
CA ARG A 213 7.79 0.93 18.57
C ARG A 213 8.70 1.06 17.37
N ARG A 214 9.19 -0.07 16.86
CA ARG A 214 9.99 -0.09 15.64
C ARG A 214 9.08 -0.22 14.44
N ILE A 215 9.15 0.75 13.53
CA ILE A 215 8.46 0.72 12.23
C ILE A 215 9.50 0.41 11.16
N VAL A 216 9.26 -0.62 10.38
CA VAL A 216 10.08 -0.98 9.22
C VAL A 216 9.21 -1.01 7.97
N GLN A 217 9.68 -0.37 6.91
CA GLN A 217 9.10 -0.45 5.58
C GLN A 217 9.98 -1.30 4.68
N TYR A 218 9.35 -2.17 3.93
CA TYR A 218 9.99 -3.07 2.98
C TYR A 218 9.43 -2.84 1.58
N VAL A 219 10.26 -3.09 0.58
CA VAL A 219 9.89 -3.09 -0.84
C VAL A 219 10.44 -4.35 -1.49
N PRO A 220 9.88 -4.82 -2.63
CA PRO A 220 10.46 -5.90 -3.41
C PRO A 220 11.85 -5.55 -3.92
N ASP A 221 12.69 -6.56 -4.13
CA ASP A 221 13.98 -6.37 -4.80
C ASP A 221 13.78 -5.73 -6.18
N GLY A 222 14.69 -4.80 -6.55
CA GLY A 222 14.60 -4.00 -7.77
C GLY A 222 13.78 -2.71 -7.66
N GLN A 223 13.10 -2.43 -6.54
CA GLN A 223 12.40 -1.16 -6.29
C GLN A 223 13.17 -0.19 -5.36
N THR A 224 14.38 -0.53 -4.98
CA THR A 224 15.22 0.37 -4.15
C THR A 224 15.84 1.49 -4.96
N LEU A 225 15.91 2.70 -4.36
CA LEU A 225 16.58 3.89 -4.92
C LEU A 225 18.13 3.79 -4.89
N LYS A 226 18.71 2.60 -5.04
CA LYS A 226 20.18 2.46 -5.06
C LYS A 226 20.79 2.95 -6.37
#